data_39a8108a6f644ee4ffc213dd25d1665e
#
_entry.id   39a8108a6f644ee4ffc213dd25d1665e
#
_cell.length_a   1.000
_cell.length_b   1.000
_cell.length_c   1.000
_cell.angle_alpha   90.00
_cell.angle_beta   90.00
_cell.angle_gamma   90.00
#
_symmetry.space_group_name_H-M   'P 1'
#
loop_
_entity.id
_entity.type
_entity.pdbx_description
1 polymer ?
#
loop_
_entity_poly.entity_id
_entity_poly.type
_entity_poly.pdbx_seq_one_letter_code
_entity_poly.pdbx_strand_id
1 'polypeptide(L)'
;RVWYLASTNSVCPGCSRGCNIQIHTNRERQHRPHIAQGARVMRLKPRYNPEVNQWWMCDEGRYGYKPIDENRLTTVQLKEQGALSDSTWEAALDRLGQTFAALQGAKQTGQIGVILSSHLTNEDLYIAKQFFGRLGVTQLAFQRPPSGKADELLLQADKSPNTKGAQALGFAEGAERLLEQAAQKRLKVLVVFTQDLVGLFGKSRVEQAAQALESL
;
A
#
# COMPACT_ATOMS: atom_id res chain seq x y z
N ARG A 1 22.96 -19.58 8.95
CA ARG A 1 23.46 -20.27 7.75
C ARG A 1 22.31 -20.52 6.77
N VAL A 2 22.61 -20.64 5.48
CA VAL A 2 21.65 -20.80 4.36
C VAL A 2 20.70 -21.99 4.55
N TRP A 3 21.12 -23.03 5.22
CA TRP A 3 20.38 -24.28 5.40
C TRP A 3 19.11 -24.16 6.26
N TYR A 4 19.01 -23.11 7.05
CA TYR A 4 17.85 -22.86 7.91
C TYR A 4 16.86 -21.87 7.30
N LEU A 5 17.11 -21.42 6.06
CA LEU A 5 16.24 -20.47 5.40
C LEU A 5 15.19 -21.20 4.56
N ALA A 6 13.94 -20.82 4.77
CA ALA A 6 12.87 -21.10 3.83
C ALA A 6 13.00 -20.19 2.61
N SER A 7 12.55 -20.66 1.47
CA SER A 7 12.53 -19.89 0.23
C SER A 7 11.12 -19.88 -0.35
N THR A 8 10.62 -18.67 -0.64
CA THR A 8 9.31 -18.47 -1.29
C THR A 8 9.51 -17.62 -2.54
N ASN A 9 8.92 -18.03 -3.65
CA ASN A 9 8.96 -17.27 -4.90
C ASN A 9 8.08 -16.02 -4.81
N SER A 10 8.57 -14.92 -5.37
CA SER A 10 7.85 -13.65 -5.38
C SER A 10 8.32 -12.78 -6.55
N VAL A 11 7.78 -11.56 -6.61
CA VAL A 11 8.17 -10.48 -7.51
C VAL A 11 8.69 -9.31 -6.67
N CYS A 12 9.75 -8.65 -7.16
CA CYS A 12 10.33 -7.50 -6.48
C CYS A 12 9.38 -6.30 -6.54
N PRO A 13 9.06 -5.65 -5.40
CA PRO A 13 8.16 -4.50 -5.38
C PRO A 13 8.88 -3.16 -5.61
N GLY A 14 10.19 -3.14 -5.89
CA GLY A 14 11.00 -1.91 -5.90
C GLY A 14 10.82 -1.02 -7.13
N CYS A 15 10.38 -1.57 -8.27
CA CYS A 15 10.11 -0.81 -9.49
C CYS A 15 9.27 -1.61 -10.49
N SER A 16 8.87 -0.95 -11.58
CA SER A 16 8.03 -1.55 -12.64
C SER A 16 8.72 -2.63 -13.49
N ARG A 17 10.01 -2.94 -13.26
CA ARG A 17 10.67 -4.08 -13.92
C ARG A 17 10.03 -5.41 -13.53
N GLY A 18 9.57 -5.54 -12.27
CA GLY A 18 8.93 -6.77 -11.81
C GLY A 18 9.89 -7.98 -11.76
N CYS A 19 11.14 -7.77 -11.33
CA CYS A 19 12.14 -8.84 -11.24
C CYS A 19 11.62 -10.03 -10.44
N ASN A 20 11.78 -11.23 -10.96
CA ASN A 20 11.45 -12.45 -10.25
C ASN A 20 12.48 -12.70 -9.15
N ILE A 21 12.02 -12.95 -7.94
CA ILE A 21 12.86 -13.10 -6.76
C ILE A 21 12.46 -14.30 -5.92
N GLN A 22 13.36 -14.65 -5.01
CA GLN A 22 13.11 -15.53 -3.88
C GLN A 22 13.26 -14.75 -2.58
N ILE A 23 12.25 -14.85 -1.73
CA ILE A 23 12.28 -14.32 -0.37
C ILE A 23 12.76 -15.43 0.55
N HIS A 24 13.85 -15.17 1.24
CA HIS A 24 14.41 -16.10 2.21
C HIS A 24 14.04 -15.67 3.61
N THR A 25 13.35 -16.55 4.34
CA THR A 25 12.91 -16.33 5.72
C THR A 25 13.56 -17.32 6.66
N ASN A 26 13.73 -16.96 7.92
CA ASN A 26 14.24 -17.87 8.94
C ASN A 26 13.11 -18.73 9.52
N ARG A 27 13.10 -20.02 9.24
CA ARG A 27 12.13 -20.98 9.80
C ARG A 27 12.31 -21.23 11.29
N GLU A 28 13.56 -21.17 11.77
CA GLU A 28 13.92 -21.50 13.15
C GLU A 28 13.97 -20.27 14.06
N ARG A 29 13.16 -19.27 13.77
CA ARG A 29 13.08 -18.04 14.55
C ARG A 29 12.88 -18.30 16.05
N GLN A 30 12.15 -19.38 16.39
CA GLN A 30 11.89 -19.78 17.76
C GLN A 30 13.12 -20.43 18.42
N HIS A 31 13.98 -21.12 17.66
CA HIS A 31 15.13 -21.85 18.21
C HIS A 31 16.42 -21.01 18.26
N ARG A 32 16.51 -19.95 17.44
CA ARG A 32 17.69 -19.08 17.36
C ARG A 32 17.33 -17.62 17.21
N PRO A 33 16.59 -17.03 18.14
CA PRO A 33 16.12 -15.64 18.05
C PRO A 33 17.28 -14.63 17.98
N HIS A 34 18.42 -14.94 18.60
CA HIS A 34 19.63 -14.12 18.59
C HIS A 34 20.29 -13.98 17.20
N ILE A 35 20.08 -14.95 16.30
CA ILE A 35 20.63 -14.91 14.94
C ILE A 35 19.76 -14.03 14.03
N ALA A 36 18.46 -14.11 14.20
CA ALA A 36 17.51 -13.38 13.38
C ALA A 36 17.26 -11.94 13.87
N GLN A 37 17.64 -11.64 15.12
CA GLN A 37 17.37 -10.34 15.76
C GLN A 37 15.93 -9.83 15.54
N GLY A 38 14.97 -10.75 15.49
CA GLY A 38 13.58 -10.43 15.21
C GLY A 38 13.22 -10.32 13.69
N ALA A 39 14.18 -10.29 12.79
CA ALA A 39 13.91 -10.14 11.36
C ALA A 39 13.16 -11.36 10.78
N ARG A 40 12.10 -11.09 10.00
CA ARG A 40 11.32 -12.11 9.27
C ARG A 40 11.97 -12.46 7.95
N VAL A 41 12.43 -11.46 7.21
CA VAL A 41 13.11 -11.61 5.92
C VAL A 41 14.61 -11.47 6.14
N MET A 42 15.37 -12.48 5.72
CA MET A 42 16.82 -12.53 5.90
C MET A 42 17.57 -12.03 4.68
N ARG A 43 17.01 -12.23 3.50
CA ARG A 43 17.55 -11.73 2.23
C ARG A 43 16.57 -11.91 1.08
N LEU A 44 16.77 -11.15 0.02
CA LEU A 44 16.18 -11.35 -1.29
C LEU A 44 17.23 -11.85 -2.27
N LYS A 45 16.85 -12.77 -3.16
CA LYS A 45 17.70 -13.29 -4.23
C LYS A 45 16.97 -13.24 -5.56
N PRO A 46 17.69 -13.00 -6.69
CA PRO A 46 17.08 -13.13 -7.99
C PRO A 46 16.70 -14.59 -8.24
N ARG A 47 15.58 -14.78 -8.92
CA ARG A 47 15.13 -16.03 -9.51
C ARG A 47 15.17 -15.86 -11.02
N TYR A 48 15.69 -16.85 -11.72
CA TYR A 48 15.83 -16.79 -13.18
C TYR A 48 14.50 -16.56 -13.87
N ASN A 49 14.46 -15.55 -14.73
CA ASN A 49 13.40 -15.32 -15.70
C ASN A 49 14.00 -14.68 -16.95
N PRO A 50 14.06 -15.38 -18.09
CA PRO A 50 14.74 -14.90 -19.30
C PRO A 50 14.07 -13.66 -19.90
N GLU A 51 12.78 -13.47 -19.68
CA GLU A 51 12.00 -12.36 -20.25
C GLU A 51 12.06 -11.09 -19.41
N VAL A 52 12.40 -11.19 -18.11
CA VAL A 52 12.33 -10.04 -17.19
C VAL A 52 13.70 -9.64 -16.67
N ASN A 53 14.36 -10.49 -15.90
CA ASN A 53 15.57 -10.11 -15.16
C ASN A 53 16.72 -11.11 -15.30
N GLN A 54 16.56 -12.16 -16.10
CA GLN A 54 17.53 -13.25 -16.18
C GLN A 54 17.98 -13.70 -14.77
N TRP A 55 19.25 -13.55 -14.43
CA TRP A 55 19.82 -13.84 -13.11
C TRP A 55 20.07 -12.59 -12.25
N TRP A 56 19.67 -11.41 -12.73
CA TRP A 56 20.07 -10.15 -12.13
C TRP A 56 19.04 -9.60 -11.14
N MET A 57 19.53 -8.79 -10.24
CA MET A 57 18.73 -8.02 -9.28
C MET A 57 19.54 -6.80 -8.86
N CYS A 58 18.96 -5.62 -8.92
CA CYS A 58 19.59 -4.39 -8.45
C CYS A 58 19.73 -4.34 -6.93
N ASP A 59 20.62 -3.49 -6.43
CA ASP A 59 20.86 -3.36 -4.99
C ASP A 59 19.66 -2.76 -4.26
N GLU A 60 18.92 -1.82 -4.86
CA GLU A 60 17.67 -1.29 -4.28
C GLU A 60 16.69 -2.43 -3.98
N GLY A 61 16.47 -3.33 -4.93
CA GLY A 61 15.61 -4.49 -4.73
C GLY A 61 16.21 -5.48 -3.73
N ARG A 62 17.52 -5.74 -3.80
CA ARG A 62 18.20 -6.72 -2.95
C ARG A 62 18.15 -6.36 -1.47
N TYR A 63 18.25 -5.09 -1.14
CA TYR A 63 18.30 -4.61 0.24
C TYR A 63 17.00 -3.95 0.71
N GLY A 64 16.00 -3.83 -0.16
CA GLY A 64 14.69 -3.23 0.12
C GLY A 64 13.82 -3.96 1.15
N TYR A 65 14.27 -5.12 1.65
CA TYR A 65 13.55 -5.85 2.69
C TYR A 65 13.80 -5.34 4.11
N LYS A 66 14.84 -4.54 4.35
CA LYS A 66 15.23 -4.10 5.69
C LYS A 66 14.10 -3.40 6.45
N PRO A 67 13.34 -2.47 5.83
CA PRO A 67 12.24 -1.78 6.52
C PRO A 67 11.01 -2.65 6.83
N ILE A 68 10.96 -3.90 6.37
CA ILE A 68 9.77 -4.76 6.54
C ILE A 68 9.42 -4.99 8.01
N ASP A 69 10.42 -5.02 8.88
CA ASP A 69 10.26 -5.28 10.31
C ASP A 69 10.36 -4.00 11.16
N GLU A 70 10.56 -2.83 10.55
CA GLU A 70 10.74 -1.55 11.23
C GLU A 70 9.44 -0.75 11.25
N ASN A 71 9.14 -0.11 12.39
CA ASN A 71 8.01 0.83 12.56
C ASN A 71 6.66 0.28 12.04
N ARG A 72 6.37 -0.99 12.33
CA ARG A 72 5.14 -1.65 11.86
C ARG A 72 3.96 -1.30 12.75
N LEU A 73 2.86 -0.86 12.12
CA LEU A 73 1.57 -0.81 12.77
C LEU A 73 1.07 -2.25 12.96
N THR A 74 0.96 -2.71 14.20
CA THR A 74 0.62 -4.10 14.55
C THR A 74 -0.78 -4.25 15.13
N THR A 75 -1.43 -3.14 15.48
CA THR A 75 -2.77 -3.09 16.06
C THR A 75 -3.67 -2.19 15.21
N VAL A 76 -4.97 -2.47 15.26
CA VAL A 76 -5.97 -1.57 14.71
C VAL A 76 -6.13 -0.39 15.67
N GLN A 77 -6.21 0.82 15.14
CA GLN A 77 -6.41 2.03 15.92
C GLN A 77 -7.66 2.78 15.46
N LEU A 78 -8.42 3.28 16.41
CA LEU A 78 -9.54 4.19 16.16
C LEU A 78 -9.26 5.54 16.82
N LYS A 79 -9.69 6.60 16.14
CA LYS A 79 -9.62 7.94 16.70
C LYS A 79 -10.90 8.26 17.46
N GLU A 80 -10.78 8.48 18.77
CA GLU A 80 -11.89 8.85 19.66
C GLU A 80 -11.50 10.12 20.40
N GLN A 81 -12.42 11.10 20.40
CA GLN A 81 -12.21 12.39 21.07
C GLN A 81 -10.88 13.08 20.71
N GLY A 82 -10.39 12.88 19.49
CA GLY A 82 -9.16 13.47 18.98
C GLY A 82 -7.88 12.68 19.25
N ALA A 83 -7.92 11.59 20.02
CA ALA A 83 -6.79 10.71 20.29
C ALA A 83 -6.92 9.36 19.58
N LEU A 84 -5.78 8.79 19.13
CA LEU A 84 -5.74 7.41 18.62
C LEU A 84 -5.64 6.43 19.80
N SER A 85 -6.47 5.41 19.81
CA SER A 85 -6.45 4.30 20.76
C SER A 85 -6.47 2.96 20.05
N ASP A 86 -5.83 1.96 20.65
CA ASP A 86 -5.85 0.60 20.14
C ASP A 86 -7.28 0.04 20.19
N SER A 87 -7.65 -0.70 19.14
CA SER A 87 -9.00 -1.25 18.96
C SER A 87 -8.96 -2.63 18.32
N THR A 88 -10.13 -3.18 18.01
CA THR A 88 -10.29 -4.46 17.33
C THR A 88 -10.72 -4.28 15.88
N TRP A 89 -10.48 -5.30 15.05
CA TRP A 89 -10.98 -5.33 13.68
C TRP A 89 -12.50 -5.25 13.60
N GLU A 90 -13.21 -5.90 14.53
CA GLU A 90 -14.67 -5.86 14.58
C GLU A 90 -15.18 -4.44 14.78
N ALA A 91 -14.68 -3.74 15.80
CA ALA A 91 -15.09 -2.36 16.07
C ALA A 91 -14.78 -1.41 14.90
N ALA A 92 -13.61 -1.58 14.26
CA ALA A 92 -13.24 -0.76 13.11
C ALA A 92 -14.13 -1.02 11.89
N LEU A 93 -14.41 -2.30 11.60
CA LEU A 93 -15.26 -2.69 10.47
C LEU A 93 -16.71 -2.29 10.69
N ASP A 94 -17.23 -2.42 11.92
CA ASP A 94 -18.58 -1.95 12.28
C ASP A 94 -18.71 -0.45 12.08
N ARG A 95 -17.73 0.34 12.54
CA ARG A 95 -17.71 1.79 12.35
C ARG A 95 -17.67 2.18 10.87
N LEU A 96 -16.82 1.53 10.08
CA LEU A 96 -16.76 1.73 8.63
C LEU A 96 -18.08 1.36 7.96
N GLY A 97 -18.66 0.21 8.32
CA GLY A 97 -19.93 -0.26 7.80
C GLY A 97 -21.09 0.72 8.08
N GLN A 98 -21.19 1.21 9.31
CA GLN A 98 -22.18 2.22 9.70
C GLN A 98 -22.00 3.52 8.90
N THR A 99 -20.75 3.99 8.75
CA THR A 99 -20.45 5.20 7.99
C THR A 99 -20.85 5.06 6.53
N PHE A 100 -20.50 3.94 5.89
CA PHE A 100 -20.85 3.69 4.49
C PHE A 100 -22.36 3.52 4.29
N ALA A 101 -23.04 2.81 5.19
CA ALA A 101 -24.48 2.63 5.13
C ALA A 101 -25.22 3.97 5.28
N ALA A 102 -24.78 4.84 6.18
CA ALA A 102 -25.34 6.17 6.35
C ALA A 102 -25.21 7.03 5.09
N LEU A 103 -24.01 7.05 4.48
CA LEU A 103 -23.76 7.80 3.24
C LEU A 103 -24.53 7.23 2.04
N GLN A 104 -24.67 5.90 1.97
CA GLN A 104 -25.45 5.23 0.92
C GLN A 104 -26.94 5.55 1.08
N GLY A 105 -27.49 5.45 2.28
CA GLY A 105 -28.87 5.80 2.58
C GLY A 105 -29.20 7.26 2.28
N ALA A 106 -28.25 8.16 2.54
CA ALA A 106 -28.38 9.58 2.22
C ALA A 106 -28.12 9.92 0.73
N LYS A 107 -27.79 8.94 -0.11
CA LYS A 107 -27.37 9.13 -1.52
C LYS A 107 -26.13 10.04 -1.69
N GLN A 108 -25.21 10.00 -0.74
CA GLN A 108 -24.00 10.82 -0.66
C GLN A 108 -22.71 10.03 -0.94
N THR A 109 -22.79 8.90 -1.61
CA THR A 109 -21.63 8.05 -1.93
C THR A 109 -20.58 8.76 -2.79
N GLY A 110 -20.96 9.80 -3.54
CA GLY A 110 -20.03 10.68 -4.24
C GLY A 110 -19.12 11.52 -3.33
N GLN A 111 -19.40 11.56 -2.02
CA GLN A 111 -18.56 12.23 -1.01
C GLN A 111 -17.57 11.27 -0.33
N ILE A 112 -17.45 10.04 -0.84
CA ILE A 112 -16.43 9.08 -0.44
C ILE A 112 -15.31 9.11 -1.49
N GLY A 113 -14.09 9.46 -1.08
CA GLY A 113 -12.88 9.36 -1.89
C GLY A 113 -12.10 8.10 -1.53
N VAL A 114 -11.48 7.46 -2.53
CA VAL A 114 -10.65 6.27 -2.34
C VAL A 114 -9.32 6.45 -3.05
N ILE A 115 -8.22 6.37 -2.30
CA ILE A 115 -6.87 6.40 -2.82
C ILE A 115 -6.26 5.00 -2.68
N LEU A 116 -5.93 4.40 -3.80
CA LEU A 116 -5.29 3.09 -3.90
C LEU A 116 -3.79 3.25 -4.16
N SER A 117 -3.00 2.28 -3.72
CA SER A 117 -1.57 2.25 -4.03
C SER A 117 -1.29 1.42 -5.27
N SER A 118 -0.33 1.86 -6.05
CA SER A 118 0.26 1.05 -7.12
C SER A 118 1.15 -0.10 -6.62
N HIS A 119 1.28 -0.26 -5.30
CA HIS A 119 1.89 -1.44 -4.66
C HIS A 119 0.88 -2.55 -4.33
N LEU A 120 -0.42 -2.28 -4.51
CA LEU A 120 -1.46 -3.30 -4.39
C LEU A 120 -1.39 -4.32 -5.53
N THR A 121 -1.79 -5.55 -5.26
CA THR A 121 -1.90 -6.58 -6.29
C THR A 121 -3.06 -6.30 -7.25
N ASN A 122 -3.10 -6.98 -8.38
CA ASN A 122 -4.25 -6.87 -9.30
C ASN A 122 -5.54 -7.32 -8.64
N GLU A 123 -5.46 -8.35 -7.81
CA GLU A 123 -6.58 -8.90 -7.03
C GLU A 123 -7.12 -7.86 -6.04
N ASP A 124 -6.24 -7.21 -5.28
CA ASP A 124 -6.64 -6.16 -4.33
C ASP A 124 -7.31 -4.99 -5.04
N LEU A 125 -6.71 -4.53 -6.14
CA LEU A 125 -7.26 -3.45 -6.97
C LEU A 125 -8.62 -3.82 -7.55
N TYR A 126 -8.76 -5.06 -8.05
CA TYR A 126 -10.02 -5.56 -8.59
C TYR A 126 -11.11 -5.64 -7.53
N ILE A 127 -10.79 -6.19 -6.35
CA ILE A 127 -11.73 -6.28 -5.23
C ILE A 127 -12.15 -4.88 -4.77
N ALA A 128 -11.20 -3.95 -4.64
CA ALA A 128 -11.51 -2.57 -4.29
C ALA A 128 -12.45 -1.93 -5.33
N LYS A 129 -12.19 -2.12 -6.63
CA LYS A 129 -13.07 -1.62 -7.70
C LYS A 129 -14.48 -2.18 -7.59
N GLN A 130 -14.62 -3.50 -7.35
CA GLN A 130 -15.92 -4.14 -7.22
C GLN A 130 -16.67 -3.68 -5.96
N PHE A 131 -15.98 -3.63 -4.83
CA PHE A 131 -16.56 -3.24 -3.55
C PHE A 131 -17.09 -1.80 -3.58
N PHE A 132 -16.23 -0.85 -3.92
CA PHE A 132 -16.62 0.56 -3.96
C PHE A 132 -17.59 0.87 -5.10
N GLY A 133 -17.49 0.18 -6.23
CA GLY A 133 -18.45 0.29 -7.32
C GLY A 133 -19.87 -0.15 -6.91
N ARG A 134 -19.99 -1.25 -6.15
CA ARG A 134 -21.30 -1.70 -5.60
C ARG A 134 -21.87 -0.74 -4.56
N LEU A 135 -21.01 -0.04 -3.82
CA LEU A 135 -21.45 1.03 -2.92
C LEU A 135 -21.88 2.30 -3.66
N GLY A 136 -21.63 2.41 -4.95
CA GLY A 136 -21.91 3.60 -5.75
C GLY A 136 -20.85 4.71 -5.59
N VAL A 137 -19.66 4.37 -5.13
CA VAL A 137 -18.53 5.32 -5.03
C VAL A 137 -17.92 5.52 -6.40
N THR A 138 -17.76 6.78 -6.82
CA THR A 138 -17.21 7.16 -8.13
C THR A 138 -15.84 7.84 -8.02
N GLN A 139 -15.43 8.27 -6.84
CA GLN A 139 -14.20 9.00 -6.58
C GLN A 139 -13.07 8.04 -6.20
N LEU A 140 -12.63 7.21 -7.16
CA LEU A 140 -11.50 6.29 -6.99
C LEU A 140 -10.31 6.77 -7.80
N ALA A 141 -9.14 6.78 -7.17
CA ALA A 141 -7.88 7.07 -7.83
C ALA A 141 -6.77 6.16 -7.30
N PHE A 142 -5.74 5.94 -8.09
CA PHE A 142 -4.52 5.35 -7.55
C PHE A 142 -3.41 6.39 -7.47
N GLN A 143 -2.38 6.08 -6.72
CA GLN A 143 -1.17 6.90 -6.63
C GLN A 143 0.05 6.00 -6.70
N ARG A 144 1.04 6.46 -7.44
CA ARG A 144 2.39 5.88 -7.47
C ARG A 144 3.38 6.80 -6.76
N PRO A 145 4.51 6.28 -6.28
CA PRO A 145 5.60 7.12 -5.78
C PRO A 145 6.18 7.97 -6.93
N PRO A 146 6.89 9.05 -6.61
CA PRO A 146 7.62 9.84 -7.60
C PRO A 146 8.57 8.97 -8.42
N SER A 147 8.79 9.33 -9.67
CA SER A 147 9.77 8.66 -10.52
C SER A 147 11.18 8.82 -9.94
N GLY A 148 11.92 7.73 -9.92
CA GLY A 148 13.30 7.69 -9.46
C GLY A 148 14.29 7.50 -10.61
N LYS A 149 15.50 7.08 -10.27
CA LYS A 149 16.55 6.78 -11.25
C LYS A 149 16.23 5.49 -12.02
N ALA A 150 16.56 5.48 -13.29
CA ALA A 150 16.64 4.28 -14.13
C ALA A 150 18.10 4.01 -14.50
N ASP A 151 18.41 2.78 -14.90
CA ASP A 151 19.66 2.40 -15.53
C ASP A 151 19.39 1.69 -16.87
N GLU A 152 20.45 1.42 -17.61
CA GLU A 152 20.35 0.76 -18.91
C GLU A 152 20.14 -0.77 -18.81
N LEU A 153 20.30 -1.34 -17.62
CA LEU A 153 20.28 -2.80 -17.42
C LEU A 153 18.94 -3.30 -16.90
N LEU A 154 18.49 -2.75 -15.76
CA LEU A 154 17.42 -3.36 -15.00
C LEU A 154 16.49 -2.37 -14.30
N LEU A 155 17.07 -1.35 -13.67
CA LEU A 155 16.34 -0.43 -12.81
C LEU A 155 15.41 0.48 -13.63
N GLN A 156 14.15 0.56 -13.27
CA GLN A 156 13.16 1.41 -13.92
C GLN A 156 12.91 2.71 -13.14
N ALA A 157 12.58 3.77 -13.86
CA ALA A 157 12.22 5.06 -13.26
C ALA A 157 10.92 4.99 -12.45
N ASP A 158 9.95 4.21 -12.92
CA ASP A 158 8.72 3.95 -12.17
C ASP A 158 9.03 3.01 -11.00
N LYS A 159 9.00 3.55 -9.78
CA LYS A 159 9.32 2.85 -8.52
C LYS A 159 8.13 2.09 -7.95
N SER A 160 7.19 1.74 -8.79
CA SER A 160 5.99 0.98 -8.44
C SER A 160 5.92 -0.34 -9.18
N PRO A 161 5.55 -1.44 -8.51
CA PRO A 161 5.46 -2.75 -9.16
C PRO A 161 4.23 -2.88 -10.06
N ASN A 162 3.17 -2.12 -9.83
CA ASN A 162 1.86 -2.38 -10.45
C ASN A 162 1.13 -1.14 -11.01
N THR A 163 1.86 -0.14 -11.48
CA THR A 163 1.26 1.02 -12.18
C THR A 163 0.42 0.56 -13.37
N LYS A 164 0.95 -0.36 -14.17
CA LYS A 164 0.24 -0.84 -15.37
C LYS A 164 -1.01 -1.66 -15.05
N GLY A 165 -0.98 -2.46 -13.99
CA GLY A 165 -2.16 -3.20 -13.53
C GLY A 165 -3.26 -2.25 -13.05
N ALA A 166 -2.93 -1.21 -12.30
CA ALA A 166 -3.89 -0.20 -11.89
C ALA A 166 -4.53 0.50 -13.11
N GLN A 167 -3.71 0.90 -14.09
CA GLN A 167 -4.19 1.52 -15.34
C GLN A 167 -5.07 0.56 -16.16
N ALA A 168 -4.67 -0.71 -16.30
CA ALA A 168 -5.44 -1.73 -17.02
C ALA A 168 -6.80 -2.01 -16.38
N LEU A 169 -6.90 -1.88 -15.05
CA LEU A 169 -8.17 -1.94 -14.32
C LEU A 169 -9.00 -0.66 -14.42
N GLY A 170 -8.51 0.36 -15.14
CA GLY A 170 -9.23 1.60 -15.40
C GLY A 170 -9.09 2.67 -14.31
N PHE A 171 -8.11 2.53 -13.41
CA PHE A 171 -7.82 3.59 -12.46
C PHE A 171 -6.93 4.67 -13.09
N ALA A 172 -7.19 5.93 -12.72
CA ALA A 172 -6.36 7.08 -13.06
C ALA A 172 -5.58 7.56 -11.83
N GLU A 173 -4.42 8.16 -12.03
CA GLU A 173 -3.72 8.87 -10.96
C GLU A 173 -4.54 10.09 -10.52
N GLY A 174 -4.59 10.37 -9.21
CA GLY A 174 -5.44 11.46 -8.75
C GLY A 174 -5.56 11.62 -7.25
N ALA A 175 -4.61 11.12 -6.46
CA ALA A 175 -4.64 11.29 -5.00
C ALA A 175 -4.59 12.77 -4.60
N GLU A 176 -3.81 13.60 -5.30
CA GLU A 176 -3.73 15.04 -5.05
C GLU A 176 -5.10 15.72 -5.18
N ARG A 177 -5.82 15.42 -6.25
CA ARG A 177 -7.18 15.92 -6.47
C ARG A 177 -8.14 15.52 -5.34
N LEU A 178 -8.06 14.28 -4.86
CA LEU A 178 -8.90 13.82 -3.75
C LEU A 178 -8.54 14.50 -2.43
N LEU A 179 -7.25 14.75 -2.16
CA LEU A 179 -6.83 15.54 -1.00
C LEU A 179 -7.35 16.97 -1.05
N GLU A 180 -7.30 17.61 -2.22
CA GLU A 180 -7.85 18.95 -2.40
C GLU A 180 -9.37 18.99 -2.20
N GLN A 181 -10.08 18.01 -2.71
CA GLN A 181 -11.52 17.88 -2.49
C GLN A 181 -11.85 17.66 -1.01
N ALA A 182 -11.05 16.87 -0.30
CA ALA A 182 -11.19 16.70 1.15
C ALA A 182 -10.97 18.03 1.89
N ALA A 183 -9.86 18.75 1.61
CA ALA A 183 -9.57 20.04 2.21
C ALA A 183 -10.68 21.11 1.94
N GLN A 184 -11.34 21.01 0.79
CA GLN A 184 -12.48 21.86 0.41
C GLN A 184 -13.84 21.37 0.96
N LYS A 185 -13.86 20.37 1.85
CA LYS A 185 -15.07 19.76 2.44
C LYS A 185 -16.03 19.18 1.39
N ARG A 186 -15.53 18.79 0.22
CA ARG A 186 -16.31 18.11 -0.82
C ARG A 186 -16.40 16.61 -0.59
N LEU A 187 -15.48 16.06 0.20
CA LEU A 187 -15.49 14.69 0.67
C LEU A 187 -15.78 14.67 2.17
N LYS A 188 -16.53 13.67 2.60
CA LYS A 188 -16.78 13.35 4.01
C LYS A 188 -15.86 12.26 4.52
N VAL A 189 -15.55 11.31 3.65
CA VAL A 189 -14.70 10.17 3.96
C VAL A 189 -13.61 10.04 2.90
N LEU A 190 -12.38 9.79 3.35
CA LEU A 190 -11.26 9.46 2.50
C LEU A 190 -10.67 8.11 2.97
N VAL A 191 -10.78 7.09 2.12
CA VAL A 191 -10.18 5.77 2.36
C VAL A 191 -8.85 5.70 1.65
N VAL A 192 -7.79 5.32 2.37
CA VAL A 192 -6.43 5.27 1.84
C VAL A 192 -5.84 3.87 2.03
N PHE A 193 -5.43 3.25 0.93
CA PHE A 193 -4.82 1.93 0.94
C PHE A 193 -3.31 2.04 0.74
N THR A 194 -2.53 1.66 1.76
CA THR A 194 -1.07 1.49 1.71
C THR A 194 -0.29 2.65 1.07
N GLN A 195 -0.73 3.90 1.30
CA GLN A 195 -0.05 5.10 0.80
C GLN A 195 0.46 5.98 1.93
N ASP A 196 1.70 6.43 1.81
CA ASP A 196 2.25 7.49 2.63
C ASP A 196 1.92 8.86 2.01
N LEU A 197 0.73 9.37 2.32
CA LEU A 197 0.31 10.68 1.82
C LEU A 197 1.16 11.81 2.36
N VAL A 198 1.70 11.68 3.57
CA VAL A 198 2.56 12.71 4.19
C VAL A 198 3.89 12.81 3.43
N GLY A 199 4.50 11.68 3.11
CA GLY A 199 5.72 11.63 2.30
C GLY A 199 5.52 12.15 0.88
N LEU A 200 4.33 11.95 0.30
CA LEU A 200 4.01 12.38 -1.08
C LEU A 200 3.64 13.86 -1.19
N PHE A 201 2.81 14.37 -0.29
CA PHE A 201 2.16 15.69 -0.44
C PHE A 201 2.50 16.67 0.68
N GLY A 202 3.25 16.24 1.67
CA GLY A 202 3.65 17.04 2.83
C GLY A 202 2.60 17.02 3.95
N LYS A 203 3.10 17.16 5.18
CA LYS A 203 2.31 17.05 6.42
C LYS A 203 1.15 18.04 6.48
N SER A 204 1.42 19.31 6.18
CA SER A 204 0.42 20.38 6.27
C SER A 204 -0.80 20.15 5.38
N ARG A 205 -0.60 19.71 4.13
CA ARG A 205 -1.71 19.43 3.19
C ARG A 205 -2.56 18.24 3.65
N VAL A 206 -1.90 17.20 4.16
CA VAL A 206 -2.60 16.01 4.65
C VAL A 206 -3.39 16.31 5.92
N GLU A 207 -2.82 17.07 6.86
CA GLU A 207 -3.52 17.50 8.08
C GLU A 207 -4.73 18.39 7.76
N GLN A 208 -4.59 19.33 6.83
CA GLN A 208 -5.70 20.18 6.39
C GLN A 208 -6.84 19.33 5.78
N ALA A 209 -6.51 18.37 4.94
CA ALA A 209 -7.51 17.46 4.39
C ALA A 209 -8.17 16.61 5.50
N ALA A 210 -7.37 16.04 6.41
CA ALA A 210 -7.87 15.21 7.50
C ALA A 210 -8.79 15.97 8.47
N GLN A 211 -8.48 17.24 8.79
CA GLN A 211 -9.32 18.08 9.65
C GLN A 211 -10.67 18.45 9.01
N ALA A 212 -10.74 18.42 7.68
CA ALA A 212 -11.96 18.77 6.95
C ALA A 212 -12.91 17.56 6.76
N LEU A 213 -12.44 16.32 6.98
CA LEU A 213 -13.24 15.11 6.89
C LEU A 213 -14.11 14.91 8.13
N GLU A 214 -15.32 14.36 7.95
CA GLU A 214 -16.26 14.10 9.05
C GLU A 214 -15.93 12.83 9.83
N SER A 215 -15.24 11.87 9.21
CA SER A 215 -14.89 10.59 9.82
C SER A 215 -13.53 10.11 9.36
N LEU A 216 -12.69 9.80 10.31
CA LEU A 216 -11.46 9.05 10.19
C LEU A 216 -11.46 7.91 11.19
#